data_5b25a11b764e74a0ab73ad2c598c1746
#
_entry.id   5b25a11b764e74a0ab73ad2c598c1746
#
_cell.length_a   1.000
_cell.length_b   1.000
_cell.length_c   1.000
_cell.angle_alpha   90.00
_cell.angle_beta   90.00
_cell.angle_gamma   90.00
#
_symmetry.space_group_name_H-M   'P 1'
#
loop_
_entity.id
_entity.type
_entity.pdbx_description
1 polymer ?
#
loop_
_entity_poly.entity_id
_entity_poly.type
_entity_poly.pdbx_seq_one_letter_code
_entity_poly.pdbx_strand_id
1 'polypeptide(L)'
;MSASTLLKSRVRRPSYLNKIAKAEDLMHHFPNGSYVGWSGFTGVGYPKKVPTAMADHVEKNGLQGQLKYNLFVGASSGAETENRWAKLNMIERRAPHQVGKEIAKGINNGNIKFFDKHLSMFPVDLMYGFYTREKANNRLDVAIVEASAITEDGGIIPGASVGASPEIIQMADKIIIEVNTAAPSFEGLHDITMTDLPPRRKPYLIMAPEDRIGTPHIPIDPERVVAIVESDYPDQTQPNAPEDDTSRAIASKLIEFLKYEVSKGRLPENLLPLQSGIGNIANAVIGGLASGGANFKNLKVWTEVLQDSFLDLFDSGNLDFATATSIRFSPDGFKRFYDNWEN
;
A
#
# COMPACT_ATOMS: atom_id res chain seq x y z
N MET A 1 25.33 9.24 -12.38
CA MET A 1 25.21 10.13 -11.19
C MET A 1 25.55 9.27 -9.97
N SER A 2 26.26 9.81 -9.01
CA SER A 2 26.47 9.08 -7.74
C SER A 2 25.13 9.08 -6.97
N ALA A 3 24.79 7.93 -6.35
CA ALA A 3 23.66 7.84 -5.44
C ALA A 3 23.76 8.91 -4.34
N SER A 4 22.60 9.45 -3.92
CA SER A 4 22.56 10.44 -2.86
C SER A 4 23.08 9.86 -1.54
N THR A 5 23.56 10.73 -0.65
CA THR A 5 23.98 10.30 0.69
C THR A 5 22.80 9.69 1.45
N LEU A 6 21.61 10.23 1.26
CA LEU A 6 20.39 9.73 1.91
C LEU A 6 20.01 8.35 1.41
N LEU A 7 20.04 8.09 0.09
CA LEU A 7 19.82 6.74 -0.45
C LEU A 7 20.80 5.73 0.17
N LYS A 8 22.09 6.08 0.22
CA LYS A 8 23.12 5.19 0.78
C LYS A 8 22.90 4.86 2.25
N SER A 9 22.37 5.79 3.03
CA SER A 9 22.03 5.54 4.45
C SER A 9 20.78 4.64 4.60
N ARG A 10 19.89 4.62 3.59
CA ARG A 10 18.68 3.78 3.57
C ARG A 10 18.93 2.37 3.04
N VAL A 11 20.01 2.16 2.25
CA VAL A 11 20.40 0.86 1.68
C VAL A 11 21.53 0.28 2.49
N ARG A 12 21.20 -0.45 3.57
CA ARG A 12 22.20 -0.93 4.53
C ARG A 12 22.90 -2.20 4.12
N ARG A 13 22.41 -2.91 3.08
CA ARG A 13 23.13 -4.06 2.50
C ARG A 13 24.19 -3.60 1.50
N PRO A 14 25.50 -3.76 1.77
CA PRO A 14 26.56 -3.21 0.91
C PRO A 14 26.52 -3.70 -0.53
N SER A 15 26.19 -5.00 -0.77
CA SER A 15 26.12 -5.55 -2.11
C SER A 15 25.04 -4.92 -2.99
N TYR A 16 24.00 -4.29 -2.41
CA TYR A 16 22.95 -3.63 -3.15
C TYR A 16 23.36 -2.24 -3.66
N LEU A 17 24.36 -1.63 -3.08
CA LEU A 17 24.91 -0.35 -3.57
C LEU A 17 25.45 -0.47 -4.99
N ASN A 18 25.92 -1.65 -5.38
CA ASN A 18 26.37 -1.94 -6.76
C ASN A 18 25.21 -2.19 -7.74
N LYS A 19 23.96 -2.32 -7.24
CA LYS A 19 22.75 -2.52 -8.04
C LYS A 19 21.98 -1.21 -8.25
N ILE A 20 22.50 -0.08 -7.78
CA ILE A 20 21.87 1.23 -7.98
C ILE A 20 21.93 1.58 -9.46
N ALA A 21 20.75 1.83 -10.03
CA ALA A 21 20.57 2.11 -11.46
C ALA A 21 19.56 3.25 -11.67
N LYS A 22 19.55 3.81 -12.86
CA LYS A 22 18.49 4.71 -13.30
C LYS A 22 17.30 3.89 -13.79
N ALA A 23 16.09 4.40 -13.58
CA ALA A 23 14.88 3.75 -14.03
C ALA A 23 14.86 3.49 -15.55
N GLU A 24 15.40 4.43 -16.34
CA GLU A 24 15.46 4.35 -17.80
C GLU A 24 16.33 3.19 -18.32
N ASP A 25 17.33 2.77 -17.56
CA ASP A 25 18.26 1.71 -17.94
C ASP A 25 17.65 0.31 -17.77
N LEU A 26 16.47 0.21 -17.14
CA LEU A 26 15.86 -1.06 -16.73
C LEU A 26 14.87 -1.64 -17.75
N MET A 27 14.65 -0.98 -18.88
CA MET A 27 13.62 -1.38 -19.86
C MET A 27 13.81 -2.81 -20.40
N HIS A 28 15.03 -3.33 -20.42
CA HIS A 28 15.34 -4.70 -20.85
C HIS A 28 14.78 -5.79 -19.90
N HIS A 29 14.35 -5.41 -18.69
CA HIS A 29 13.67 -6.33 -17.77
C HIS A 29 12.18 -6.52 -18.10
N PHE A 30 11.61 -5.70 -19.00
CA PHE A 30 10.18 -5.64 -19.28
C PHE A 30 9.85 -5.96 -20.74
N PRO A 31 10.11 -7.19 -21.23
CA PRO A 31 9.65 -7.58 -22.56
C PRO A 31 8.12 -7.54 -22.63
N ASN A 32 7.60 -7.44 -23.87
CA ASN A 32 6.15 -7.45 -24.09
C ASN A 32 5.47 -8.68 -23.47
N GLY A 33 4.34 -8.49 -22.85
CA GLY A 33 3.59 -9.56 -22.20
C GLY A 33 4.06 -9.92 -20.79
N SER A 34 5.07 -9.24 -20.22
CA SER A 34 5.56 -9.50 -18.87
C SER A 34 4.44 -9.40 -17.83
N TYR A 35 4.53 -10.26 -16.83
CA TYR A 35 3.70 -10.23 -15.62
C TYR A 35 4.41 -9.39 -14.56
N VAL A 36 3.88 -8.21 -14.32
CA VAL A 36 4.49 -7.18 -13.46
C VAL A 36 3.65 -7.01 -12.21
N GLY A 37 4.27 -7.18 -11.05
CA GLY A 37 3.66 -6.86 -9.76
C GLY A 37 4.14 -5.50 -9.24
N TRP A 38 3.26 -4.70 -8.65
CA TRP A 38 3.61 -3.45 -7.97
C TRP A 38 3.20 -3.49 -6.50
N SER A 39 4.02 -2.90 -5.65
CA SER A 39 3.60 -2.51 -4.31
C SER A 39 2.53 -1.43 -4.35
N GLY A 40 1.96 -1.13 -3.20
CA GLY A 40 1.00 -0.05 -3.04
C GLY A 40 -0.39 -0.53 -2.66
N PHE A 41 -1.07 0.33 -1.88
CA PHE A 41 -2.44 0.12 -1.44
C PHE A 41 -3.12 1.47 -1.25
N THR A 42 -4.29 1.67 -1.87
CA THR A 42 -5.08 2.91 -1.78
C THR A 42 -4.34 4.19 -2.16
N GLY A 43 -3.42 4.11 -3.12
CA GLY A 43 -2.69 5.26 -3.66
C GLY A 43 -1.50 5.73 -2.82
N VAL A 44 -0.96 4.87 -1.95
CA VAL A 44 0.27 5.11 -1.19
C VAL A 44 1.21 3.91 -1.27
N GLY A 45 2.51 4.13 -1.09
CA GLY A 45 3.52 3.07 -1.08
C GLY A 45 3.72 2.35 -2.43
N TYR A 46 3.37 3.00 -3.54
CA TYR A 46 3.50 2.45 -4.89
C TYR A 46 4.77 2.95 -5.58
N PRO A 47 5.34 2.18 -6.53
CA PRO A 47 6.51 2.62 -7.27
C PRO A 47 6.15 3.76 -8.25
N LYS A 48 7.03 4.75 -8.38
CA LYS A 48 6.79 5.97 -9.17
C LYS A 48 7.76 6.15 -10.33
N LYS A 49 9.06 5.96 -10.08
CA LYS A 49 10.11 6.24 -11.08
C LYS A 49 10.15 5.21 -12.19
N VAL A 50 10.14 3.91 -11.88
CA VAL A 50 10.22 2.85 -12.89
C VAL A 50 8.96 2.81 -13.76
N PRO A 51 7.73 2.82 -13.19
CA PRO A 51 6.53 2.89 -14.02
C PRO A 51 6.46 4.13 -14.92
N THR A 52 6.94 5.29 -14.44
CA THR A 52 7.02 6.51 -15.24
C THR A 52 8.04 6.37 -16.37
N ALA A 53 9.23 5.85 -16.09
CA ALA A 53 10.25 5.60 -17.11
C ALA A 53 9.78 4.62 -18.20
N MET A 54 9.01 3.59 -17.81
CA MET A 54 8.38 2.67 -18.78
C MET A 54 7.39 3.40 -19.69
N ALA A 55 6.56 4.28 -19.14
CA ALA A 55 5.63 5.10 -19.92
C ALA A 55 6.38 6.06 -20.86
N ASP A 56 7.42 6.74 -20.38
CA ASP A 56 8.28 7.62 -21.17
C ASP A 56 8.95 6.86 -22.34
N HIS A 57 9.42 5.65 -22.07
CA HIS A 57 10.02 4.77 -23.09
C HIS A 57 9.01 4.43 -24.20
N VAL A 58 7.78 4.09 -23.82
CA VAL A 58 6.71 3.76 -24.77
C VAL A 58 6.34 4.98 -25.62
N GLU A 59 6.17 6.16 -25.01
CA GLU A 59 5.84 7.39 -25.71
C GLU A 59 6.95 7.81 -26.67
N LYS A 60 8.19 7.85 -26.19
CA LYS A 60 9.35 8.29 -26.97
C LYS A 60 9.61 7.42 -28.20
N ASN A 61 9.32 6.13 -28.10
CA ASN A 61 9.59 5.18 -29.19
C ASN A 61 8.35 4.78 -29.99
N GLY A 62 7.19 5.40 -29.76
CA GLY A 62 5.96 5.13 -30.50
C GLY A 62 5.43 3.70 -30.31
N LEU A 63 5.58 3.11 -29.11
CA LEU A 63 5.26 1.72 -28.81
C LEU A 63 3.89 1.52 -28.14
N GLN A 64 3.01 2.53 -28.20
CA GLN A 64 1.68 2.49 -27.64
C GLN A 64 0.87 1.30 -28.20
N GLY A 65 0.36 0.47 -27.33
CA GLY A 65 -0.38 -0.75 -27.69
C GLY A 65 0.47 -1.90 -28.23
N GLN A 66 1.77 -1.69 -28.47
CA GLN A 66 2.71 -2.74 -28.88
C GLN A 66 3.39 -3.39 -27.67
N LEU A 67 3.73 -2.60 -26.63
CA LEU A 67 4.20 -3.09 -25.35
C LEU A 67 3.05 -3.10 -24.36
N LYS A 68 2.61 -4.29 -24.00
CA LYS A 68 1.53 -4.51 -23.03
C LYS A 68 1.99 -5.42 -21.92
N TYR A 69 1.47 -5.18 -20.72
CA TYR A 69 1.86 -5.87 -19.49
C TYR A 69 0.65 -6.43 -18.75
N ASN A 70 0.84 -7.55 -18.08
CA ASN A 70 -0.12 -8.08 -17.12
C ASN A 70 0.21 -7.48 -15.76
N LEU A 71 -0.61 -6.54 -15.28
CA LEU A 71 -0.34 -5.76 -14.09
C LEU A 71 -1.12 -6.26 -12.87
N PHE A 72 -0.39 -6.52 -11.79
CA PHE A 72 -0.91 -6.99 -10.51
C PHE A 72 -0.51 -6.01 -9.41
N VAL A 73 -1.50 -5.43 -8.73
CA VAL A 73 -1.30 -4.48 -7.64
C VAL A 73 -2.23 -4.88 -6.50
N GLY A 74 -1.84 -4.63 -5.26
CA GLY A 74 -2.67 -4.99 -4.11
C GLY A 74 -4.06 -4.36 -4.13
N ALA A 75 -4.13 -3.04 -4.39
CA ALA A 75 -5.35 -2.31 -4.68
C ALA A 75 -5.06 -1.28 -5.77
N SER A 76 -5.30 0.01 -5.54
CA SER A 76 -4.95 1.07 -6.50
C SER A 76 -3.58 1.65 -6.20
N SER A 77 -2.81 1.96 -7.23
CA SER A 77 -1.63 2.81 -7.15
C SER A 77 -1.94 4.26 -7.56
N GLY A 78 -0.92 5.10 -7.75
CA GLY A 78 -1.11 6.49 -8.13
C GLY A 78 -1.72 6.68 -9.52
N ALA A 79 -2.54 7.69 -9.65
CA ALA A 79 -3.22 8.00 -10.91
C ALA A 79 -2.22 8.36 -12.04
N GLU A 80 -1.10 8.96 -11.69
CA GLU A 80 -0.03 9.36 -12.61
C GLU A 80 0.74 8.17 -13.21
N THR A 81 0.66 7.02 -12.57
CA THR A 81 1.26 5.78 -13.07
C THR A 81 0.23 4.93 -13.82
N GLU A 82 -0.73 4.33 -13.14
CA GLU A 82 -1.69 3.39 -13.75
C GLU A 82 -2.57 4.03 -14.82
N ASN A 83 -3.11 5.25 -14.60
CA ASN A 83 -3.93 5.92 -15.60
C ASN A 83 -3.11 6.32 -16.84
N ARG A 84 -1.83 6.70 -16.66
CA ARG A 84 -0.94 6.97 -17.79
C ARG A 84 -0.69 5.71 -18.60
N TRP A 85 -0.44 4.57 -17.93
CA TRP A 85 -0.28 3.28 -18.61
C TRP A 85 -1.54 2.88 -19.39
N ALA A 86 -2.72 3.11 -18.82
CA ALA A 86 -4.00 2.84 -19.51
C ALA A 86 -4.16 3.72 -20.76
N LYS A 87 -3.86 5.04 -20.69
CA LYS A 87 -3.89 5.96 -21.83
C LYS A 87 -2.94 5.54 -22.96
N LEU A 88 -1.77 5.02 -22.59
CA LEU A 88 -0.77 4.53 -23.54
C LEU A 88 -1.06 3.11 -24.05
N ASN A 89 -2.17 2.51 -23.64
CA ASN A 89 -2.56 1.14 -23.98
C ASN A 89 -1.47 0.12 -23.63
N MET A 90 -0.84 0.29 -22.46
CA MET A 90 0.23 -0.56 -21.94
C MET A 90 -0.28 -1.70 -21.04
N ILE A 91 -1.57 -1.76 -20.74
CA ILE A 91 -2.15 -2.76 -19.83
C ILE A 91 -2.93 -3.79 -20.63
N GLU A 92 -2.51 -5.03 -20.60
CA GLU A 92 -3.25 -6.17 -21.17
C GLU A 92 -4.27 -6.71 -20.17
N ARG A 93 -3.83 -6.88 -18.91
CA ARG A 93 -4.62 -7.40 -17.80
C ARG A 93 -4.35 -6.59 -16.54
N ARG A 94 -5.38 -6.35 -15.75
CA ARG A 94 -5.29 -5.69 -14.45
C ARG A 94 -6.06 -6.48 -13.38
N ALA A 95 -5.42 -6.74 -12.24
CA ALA A 95 -6.03 -7.41 -11.09
C ALA A 95 -5.44 -6.84 -9.78
N PRO A 96 -6.20 -6.89 -8.66
CA PRO A 96 -7.60 -7.28 -8.48
C PRO A 96 -8.56 -6.09 -8.59
N HIS A 97 -8.32 -5.03 -7.84
CA HIS A 97 -9.20 -3.87 -7.68
C HIS A 97 -8.54 -2.60 -8.23
N GLN A 98 -9.31 -1.69 -8.77
CA GLN A 98 -8.82 -0.42 -9.29
C GLN A 98 -9.88 0.69 -9.17
N VAL A 99 -9.43 1.95 -9.07
CA VAL A 99 -10.27 3.15 -9.01
C VAL A 99 -9.90 4.19 -10.07
N GLY A 100 -8.95 3.89 -10.95
CA GLY A 100 -8.48 4.79 -12.00
C GLY A 100 -9.51 4.99 -13.10
N LYS A 101 -9.81 6.24 -13.46
CA LYS A 101 -10.80 6.56 -14.50
C LYS A 101 -10.42 6.02 -15.88
N GLU A 102 -9.15 6.14 -16.26
CA GLU A 102 -8.67 5.65 -17.57
C GLU A 102 -8.62 4.12 -17.62
N ILE A 103 -8.31 3.46 -16.49
CA ILE A 103 -8.37 2.01 -16.40
C ILE A 103 -9.83 1.55 -16.51
N ALA A 104 -10.77 2.17 -15.78
CA ALA A 104 -12.20 1.86 -15.88
C ALA A 104 -12.71 2.01 -17.32
N LYS A 105 -12.29 3.06 -18.03
CA LYS A 105 -12.60 3.24 -19.45
C LYS A 105 -12.03 2.10 -20.31
N GLY A 106 -10.77 1.71 -20.08
CA GLY A 106 -10.12 0.61 -20.78
C GLY A 106 -10.80 -0.75 -20.54
N ILE A 107 -11.28 -0.99 -19.32
CA ILE A 107 -12.04 -2.19 -18.96
C ILE A 107 -13.41 -2.20 -19.66
N ASN A 108 -14.15 -1.10 -19.56
CA ASN A 108 -15.50 -0.99 -20.10
C ASN A 108 -15.55 -1.11 -21.63
N ASN A 109 -14.50 -0.70 -22.33
CA ASN A 109 -14.41 -0.83 -23.79
C ASN A 109 -13.69 -2.12 -24.26
N GLY A 110 -13.30 -3.00 -23.32
CA GLY A 110 -12.68 -4.29 -23.61
C GLY A 110 -11.18 -4.25 -23.93
N ASN A 111 -10.51 -3.11 -23.82
CA ASN A 111 -9.07 -2.98 -24.08
C ASN A 111 -8.21 -3.55 -22.95
N ILE A 112 -8.73 -3.58 -21.72
CA ILE A 112 -8.05 -4.10 -20.54
C ILE A 112 -8.88 -5.28 -20.00
N LYS A 113 -8.27 -6.45 -19.92
CA LYS A 113 -8.83 -7.61 -19.23
C LYS A 113 -8.78 -7.38 -17.73
N PHE A 114 -9.88 -7.54 -17.04
CA PHE A 114 -10.00 -7.25 -15.62
C PHE A 114 -10.59 -8.42 -14.85
N PHE A 115 -10.01 -8.67 -13.67
CA PHE A 115 -10.53 -9.59 -12.68
C PHE A 115 -10.96 -8.81 -11.44
N ASP A 116 -12.27 -8.69 -11.27
CA ASP A 116 -12.82 -8.19 -10.01
C ASP A 116 -12.78 -9.31 -8.98
N LYS A 117 -12.16 -9.02 -7.84
CA LYS A 117 -12.00 -9.99 -6.76
C LYS A 117 -11.92 -9.29 -5.41
N HIS A 118 -12.41 -9.94 -4.37
CA HIS A 118 -12.18 -9.47 -3.01
C HIS A 118 -10.68 -9.32 -2.73
N LEU A 119 -10.27 -8.17 -2.19
CA LEU A 119 -8.86 -7.89 -1.90
C LEU A 119 -8.25 -8.92 -0.97
N SER A 120 -9.02 -9.43 0.02
CA SER A 120 -8.56 -10.47 0.94
C SER A 120 -8.20 -11.79 0.27
N MET A 121 -8.74 -12.08 -0.92
CA MET A 121 -8.46 -13.32 -1.65
C MET A 121 -7.27 -13.19 -2.60
N PHE A 122 -6.96 -11.97 -3.04
CA PHE A 122 -5.92 -11.75 -4.05
C PHE A 122 -4.54 -12.26 -3.64
N PRO A 123 -4.01 -11.96 -2.44
CA PRO A 123 -2.69 -12.44 -2.02
C PRO A 123 -2.61 -13.97 -2.01
N VAL A 124 -3.62 -14.63 -1.46
CA VAL A 124 -3.68 -16.10 -1.38
C VAL A 124 -3.79 -16.71 -2.76
N ASP A 125 -4.65 -16.19 -3.64
CA ASP A 125 -4.79 -16.67 -5.01
C ASP A 125 -3.50 -16.48 -5.83
N LEU A 126 -2.79 -15.37 -5.60
CA LEU A 126 -1.49 -15.13 -6.23
C LEU A 126 -0.48 -16.19 -5.79
N MET A 127 -0.42 -16.49 -4.49
CA MET A 127 0.45 -17.51 -3.92
C MET A 127 0.13 -18.93 -4.41
N TYR A 128 -1.15 -19.23 -4.66
CA TYR A 128 -1.57 -20.49 -5.31
C TYR A 128 -1.27 -20.52 -6.82
N GLY A 129 -0.75 -19.44 -7.40
CA GLY A 129 -0.46 -19.35 -8.83
C GLY A 129 -1.71 -19.23 -9.71
N PHE A 130 -2.85 -18.81 -9.15
CA PHE A 130 -4.08 -18.66 -9.93
C PHE A 130 -3.92 -17.71 -11.12
N TYR A 131 -3.21 -16.60 -10.91
CA TYR A 131 -3.01 -15.58 -11.94
C TYR A 131 -1.85 -15.88 -12.90
N THR A 132 -0.93 -16.77 -12.52
CA THR A 132 0.32 -17.02 -13.23
C THR A 132 0.39 -18.43 -13.87
N ARG A 133 -0.68 -19.21 -13.75
CA ARG A 133 -0.75 -20.62 -14.22
C ARG A 133 -0.50 -20.81 -15.72
N GLU A 134 -0.65 -19.75 -16.51
CA GLU A 134 -0.37 -19.77 -17.95
C GLU A 134 1.15 -19.71 -18.25
N LYS A 135 1.95 -19.37 -17.25
CA LYS A 135 3.41 -19.32 -17.35
C LYS A 135 4.03 -20.65 -16.94
N ALA A 136 5.07 -21.06 -17.65
CA ALA A 136 5.75 -22.33 -17.38
C ALA A 136 6.31 -22.46 -15.95
N ASN A 137 6.80 -21.34 -15.38
CA ASN A 137 7.34 -21.28 -14.02
C ASN A 137 6.30 -20.87 -12.96
N ASN A 138 5.08 -20.56 -13.37
CA ASN A 138 3.99 -20.12 -12.49
C ASN A 138 4.35 -18.92 -11.58
N ARG A 139 5.13 -17.96 -12.09
CA ARG A 139 5.62 -16.80 -11.34
C ARG A 139 5.40 -15.48 -12.08
N LEU A 140 5.44 -14.37 -11.34
CA LEU A 140 5.58 -13.03 -11.92
C LEU A 140 7.00 -12.86 -12.48
N ASP A 141 7.15 -12.11 -13.56
CA ASP A 141 8.47 -11.84 -14.14
C ASP A 141 9.25 -10.83 -13.29
N VAL A 142 8.58 -9.76 -12.88
CA VAL A 142 9.21 -8.66 -12.14
C VAL A 142 8.24 -8.11 -11.10
N ALA A 143 8.74 -7.89 -9.89
CA ALA A 143 8.10 -7.02 -8.90
C ALA A 143 8.82 -5.67 -8.87
N ILE A 144 8.07 -4.57 -8.92
CA ILE A 144 8.57 -3.21 -8.69
C ILE A 144 7.96 -2.75 -7.37
N VAL A 145 8.79 -2.54 -6.36
CA VAL A 145 8.30 -2.26 -5.01
C VAL A 145 8.93 -1.02 -4.42
N GLU A 146 8.10 -0.18 -3.81
CA GLU A 146 8.59 0.94 -3.03
C GLU A 146 9.08 0.46 -1.67
N ALA A 147 10.16 1.04 -1.20
CA ALA A 147 10.71 0.84 0.13
C ALA A 147 11.07 2.19 0.78
N SER A 148 10.91 2.30 2.09
CA SER A 148 11.45 3.40 2.87
C SER A 148 12.92 3.18 3.24
N ALA A 149 13.33 1.91 3.39
CA ALA A 149 14.71 1.50 3.62
C ALA A 149 14.90 0.01 3.29
N ILE A 150 16.16 -0.44 3.29
CA ILE A 150 16.58 -1.84 3.12
C ILE A 150 17.49 -2.21 4.27
N THR A 151 17.22 -3.34 4.91
CA THR A 151 17.98 -3.84 6.07
C THR A 151 19.36 -4.39 5.67
N GLU A 152 20.20 -4.72 6.63
CA GLU A 152 21.56 -5.28 6.42
C GLU A 152 21.51 -6.66 5.74
N ASP A 153 20.49 -7.47 6.04
CA ASP A 153 20.24 -8.77 5.42
C ASP A 153 19.53 -8.66 4.06
N GLY A 154 19.14 -7.43 3.66
CA GLY A 154 18.52 -7.14 2.37
C GLY A 154 17.00 -7.14 2.38
N GLY A 155 16.37 -7.24 3.53
CA GLY A 155 14.92 -7.16 3.68
C GLY A 155 14.38 -5.78 3.33
N ILE A 156 13.15 -5.74 2.83
CA ILE A 156 12.48 -4.52 2.40
C ILE A 156 11.62 -3.96 3.53
N ILE A 157 11.89 -2.72 3.93
CA ILE A 157 11.04 -1.94 4.83
C ILE A 157 10.08 -1.13 3.94
N PRO A 158 8.79 -1.47 3.87
CA PRO A 158 7.83 -0.71 3.06
C PRO A 158 7.70 0.75 3.50
N GLY A 159 7.08 1.58 2.66
CA GLY A 159 6.64 2.91 3.02
C GLY A 159 5.26 2.90 3.69
N ALA A 160 4.37 3.79 3.27
CA ALA A 160 3.07 4.03 3.90
C ALA A 160 2.05 2.89 3.70
N SER A 161 2.36 1.84 2.96
CA SER A 161 1.50 0.67 2.79
C SER A 161 2.25 -0.64 2.68
N VAL A 162 1.62 -1.71 3.12
CA VAL A 162 2.06 -3.10 2.90
C VAL A 162 1.23 -3.77 1.82
N GLY A 163 -0.11 -3.77 1.95
CA GLY A 163 -1.01 -4.40 1.00
C GLY A 163 -0.60 -5.85 0.69
N ALA A 164 -0.59 -6.21 -0.60
CA ALA A 164 -0.16 -7.51 -1.10
C ALA A 164 1.33 -7.54 -1.50
N SER A 165 2.14 -6.58 -1.07
CA SER A 165 3.56 -6.51 -1.41
C SER A 165 4.35 -7.76 -1.03
N PRO A 166 4.12 -8.39 0.15
CA PRO A 166 4.81 -9.63 0.52
C PRO A 166 4.62 -10.74 -0.51
N GLU A 167 3.39 -10.98 -0.96
CA GLU A 167 3.06 -12.04 -1.91
C GLU A 167 3.54 -11.70 -3.32
N ILE A 168 3.45 -10.45 -3.74
CA ILE A 168 3.99 -9.98 -5.02
C ILE A 168 5.50 -10.20 -5.07
N ILE A 169 6.22 -9.83 -4.02
CA ILE A 169 7.67 -10.04 -3.89
C ILE A 169 7.99 -11.53 -3.88
N GLN A 170 7.23 -12.31 -3.12
CA GLN A 170 7.47 -13.74 -2.99
C GLN A 170 7.27 -14.48 -4.33
N MET A 171 6.29 -14.04 -5.13
CA MET A 171 5.96 -14.65 -6.42
C MET A 171 6.78 -14.13 -7.61
N ALA A 172 7.60 -13.11 -7.46
CA ALA A 172 8.39 -12.56 -8.55
C ALA A 172 9.75 -13.25 -8.73
N ASP A 173 10.18 -13.42 -9.98
CA ASP A 173 11.52 -13.91 -10.30
C ASP A 173 12.59 -12.82 -10.10
N LYS A 174 12.25 -11.58 -10.46
CA LYS A 174 13.13 -10.43 -10.33
C LYS A 174 12.47 -9.36 -9.48
N ILE A 175 13.25 -8.63 -8.70
CA ILE A 175 12.79 -7.56 -7.84
C ILE A 175 13.57 -6.29 -8.16
N ILE A 176 12.84 -5.21 -8.43
CA ILE A 176 13.36 -3.85 -8.52
C ILE A 176 12.82 -3.09 -7.32
N ILE A 177 13.69 -2.47 -6.54
CA ILE A 177 13.31 -1.75 -5.34
C ILE A 177 13.48 -0.24 -5.58
N GLU A 178 12.38 0.51 -5.51
CA GLU A 178 12.43 1.97 -5.45
C GLU A 178 12.56 2.41 -4.00
N VAL A 179 13.70 2.92 -3.61
CA VAL A 179 13.90 3.47 -2.27
C VAL A 179 13.46 4.93 -2.28
N ASN A 180 12.34 5.21 -1.62
CA ASN A 180 11.75 6.55 -1.57
C ASN A 180 12.31 7.35 -0.40
N THR A 181 13.01 8.43 -0.72
CA THR A 181 13.64 9.33 0.25
C THR A 181 12.79 10.55 0.61
N ALA A 182 11.61 10.70 -0.02
CA ALA A 182 10.67 11.79 0.29
C ALA A 182 9.93 11.60 1.63
N ALA A 183 9.94 10.38 2.17
CA ALA A 183 9.36 10.03 3.47
C ALA A 183 10.44 9.62 4.47
N PRO A 184 10.17 9.65 5.80
CA PRO A 184 11.06 9.04 6.79
C PRO A 184 11.20 7.53 6.59
N SER A 185 12.17 6.92 7.27
CA SER A 185 12.26 5.47 7.31
C SER A 185 11.16 4.91 8.19
N PHE A 186 10.32 4.04 7.66
CA PHE A 186 9.24 3.36 8.41
C PHE A 186 9.76 2.19 9.26
N GLU A 187 11.05 2.15 9.52
CA GLU A 187 11.67 1.09 10.33
C GLU A 187 11.08 1.04 11.74
N GLY A 188 10.70 -0.17 12.15
CA GLY A 188 10.09 -0.40 13.47
C GLY A 188 8.57 -0.28 13.51
N LEU A 189 7.93 0.40 12.53
CA LEU A 189 6.46 0.52 12.48
C LEU A 189 5.76 -0.75 12.05
N HIS A 190 6.30 -1.47 11.10
CA HIS A 190 5.63 -2.59 10.46
C HIS A 190 5.58 -3.85 11.34
N ASP A 191 4.50 -4.59 11.16
CA ASP A 191 4.30 -5.96 11.67
C ASP A 191 3.72 -6.81 10.53
N ILE A 192 4.60 -7.34 9.67
CA ILE A 192 4.24 -7.95 8.39
C ILE A 192 4.14 -9.45 8.53
N THR A 193 2.98 -10.01 8.18
CA THR A 193 2.80 -11.45 8.09
C THR A 193 3.02 -11.92 6.65
N MET A 194 3.73 -13.04 6.51
CA MET A 194 3.90 -13.70 5.22
C MET A 194 2.80 -14.75 5.03
N THR A 195 2.21 -14.81 3.83
CA THR A 195 1.19 -15.82 3.53
C THR A 195 1.82 -17.19 3.38
N ASP A 196 1.51 -18.09 4.30
CA ASP A 196 1.85 -19.50 4.19
C ASP A 196 0.70 -20.28 3.56
N LEU A 197 1.03 -21.17 2.62
CA LEU A 197 0.08 -22.10 2.02
C LEU A 197 0.04 -23.42 2.82
N PRO A 198 -1.12 -24.13 2.83
CA PRO A 198 -1.15 -25.48 3.36
C PRO A 198 -0.06 -26.39 2.73
N PRO A 199 0.54 -27.30 3.48
CA PRO A 199 0.26 -27.64 4.90
C PRO A 199 1.03 -26.81 5.93
N ARG A 200 1.77 -25.78 5.52
CA ARG A 200 2.63 -24.98 6.40
C ARG A 200 1.89 -23.87 7.14
N ARG A 201 0.65 -23.58 6.74
CA ARG A 201 -0.18 -22.53 7.36
C ARG A 201 -0.34 -22.77 8.86
N LYS A 202 -0.07 -21.73 9.63
CA LYS A 202 -0.24 -21.72 11.08
C LYS A 202 -1.32 -20.70 11.48
N PRO A 203 -2.07 -20.92 12.57
CA PRO A 203 -2.97 -19.91 13.10
C PRO A 203 -2.16 -18.74 13.68
N TYR A 204 -2.67 -17.52 13.52
CA TYR A 204 -2.15 -16.36 14.21
C TYR A 204 -2.64 -16.35 15.65
N LEU A 205 -1.72 -16.24 16.60
CA LEU A 205 -2.04 -16.14 18.02
C LEU A 205 -2.17 -14.65 18.37
N ILE A 206 -3.37 -14.11 18.20
CA ILE A 206 -3.70 -12.71 18.51
C ILE A 206 -4.57 -12.75 19.76
N MET A 207 -4.08 -12.16 20.87
CA MET A 207 -4.77 -12.05 22.15
C MET A 207 -5.22 -10.62 22.42
N ALA A 208 -4.53 -9.63 21.85
CA ALA A 208 -4.82 -8.22 21.96
C ALA A 208 -4.58 -7.51 20.62
N PRO A 209 -5.23 -6.36 20.34
CA PRO A 209 -5.05 -5.63 19.09
C PRO A 209 -3.60 -5.19 18.81
N GLU A 210 -2.84 -4.95 19.86
CA GLU A 210 -1.44 -4.53 19.82
C GLU A 210 -0.41 -5.66 19.70
N ASP A 211 -0.86 -6.92 19.66
CA ASP A 211 0.06 -8.04 19.50
C ASP A 211 0.80 -7.99 18.16
N ARG A 212 2.11 -8.11 18.22
CA ARG A 212 2.97 -8.20 17.02
C ARG A 212 3.24 -9.67 16.71
N ILE A 213 2.79 -10.11 15.55
CA ILE A 213 2.80 -11.52 15.13
C ILE A 213 3.64 -11.77 13.88
N GLY A 214 4.15 -10.71 13.26
CA GLY A 214 4.89 -10.76 12.01
C GLY A 214 6.35 -10.33 12.15
N THR A 215 6.86 -9.74 11.09
CA THR A 215 8.23 -9.24 10.98
C THR A 215 8.25 -7.74 10.66
N PRO A 216 9.29 -6.99 11.08
CA PRO A 216 9.35 -5.54 10.83
C PRO A 216 9.70 -5.18 9.39
N HIS A 217 10.03 -6.15 8.55
CA HIS A 217 10.36 -5.97 7.13
C HIS A 217 9.95 -7.20 6.32
N ILE A 218 9.88 -7.09 5.01
CA ILE A 218 9.61 -8.21 4.10
C ILE A 218 10.94 -8.91 3.81
N PRO A 219 11.12 -10.17 4.24
CA PRO A 219 12.33 -10.94 3.92
C PRO A 219 12.33 -11.32 2.44
N ILE A 220 13.49 -11.23 1.81
CA ILE A 220 13.67 -11.57 0.39
C ILE A 220 14.95 -12.36 0.17
N ASP A 221 14.98 -13.10 -0.94
CA ASP A 221 16.21 -13.67 -1.48
C ASP A 221 17.00 -12.55 -2.20
N PRO A 222 18.18 -12.16 -1.72
CA PRO A 222 18.98 -11.06 -2.29
C PRO A 222 19.38 -11.27 -3.76
N GLU A 223 19.47 -12.51 -4.22
CA GLU A 223 19.85 -12.81 -5.60
C GLU A 223 18.76 -12.41 -6.60
N ARG A 224 17.50 -12.32 -6.17
CA ARG A 224 16.40 -11.86 -7.01
C ARG A 224 16.36 -10.35 -7.22
N VAL A 225 17.07 -9.57 -6.41
CA VAL A 225 17.14 -8.10 -6.56
C VAL A 225 18.04 -7.77 -7.72
N VAL A 226 17.47 -7.19 -8.78
CA VAL A 226 18.21 -6.83 -10.00
C VAL A 226 18.60 -5.37 -10.06
N ALA A 227 17.85 -4.49 -9.41
CA ALA A 227 18.15 -3.05 -9.36
C ALA A 227 17.59 -2.37 -8.11
N ILE A 228 18.26 -1.29 -7.72
CA ILE A 228 17.81 -0.30 -6.73
C ILE A 228 17.66 1.04 -7.46
N VAL A 229 16.52 1.69 -7.33
CA VAL A 229 16.25 3.00 -7.91
C VAL A 229 15.97 4.00 -6.81
N GLU A 230 16.58 5.16 -6.86
CA GLU A 230 16.27 6.27 -5.96
C GLU A 230 14.99 6.97 -6.39
N SER A 231 14.05 7.13 -5.48
CA SER A 231 12.85 7.95 -5.65
C SER A 231 12.83 9.02 -4.56
N ASP A 232 12.49 10.24 -4.96
CA ASP A 232 12.30 11.41 -4.10
C ASP A 232 10.88 11.98 -4.26
N TYR A 233 9.95 11.13 -4.66
CA TYR A 233 8.60 11.50 -5.05
C TYR A 233 7.60 11.11 -3.96
N PRO A 234 6.89 12.07 -3.35
CA PRO A 234 5.88 11.77 -2.33
C PRO A 234 4.67 11.07 -2.96
N ASP A 235 3.92 10.35 -2.14
CA ASP A 235 2.64 9.78 -2.54
C ASP A 235 1.66 10.90 -2.95
N GLN A 236 0.96 10.71 -4.08
CA GLN A 236 0.05 11.71 -4.64
C GLN A 236 -1.37 11.51 -4.08
N THR A 237 -1.54 11.75 -2.79
CA THR A 237 -2.85 11.65 -2.16
C THR A 237 -3.68 12.91 -2.38
N GLN A 238 -5.00 12.77 -2.30
CA GLN A 238 -5.93 13.87 -2.37
C GLN A 238 -6.50 14.16 -0.99
N PRO A 239 -6.87 15.41 -0.69
CA PRO A 239 -7.60 15.74 0.53
C PRO A 239 -8.85 14.87 0.66
N ASN A 240 -9.19 14.53 1.90
CA ASN A 240 -10.42 13.81 2.18
C ASN A 240 -11.62 14.67 1.83
N ALA A 241 -12.72 14.04 1.38
CA ALA A 241 -13.98 14.75 1.18
C ALA A 241 -14.42 15.39 2.50
N PRO A 242 -14.80 16.69 2.51
CA PRO A 242 -15.24 17.36 3.71
C PRO A 242 -16.55 16.73 4.24
N GLU A 243 -16.72 16.77 5.54
CA GLU A 243 -17.96 16.37 6.18
C GLU A 243 -19.08 17.34 5.78
N ASP A 244 -20.26 16.80 5.58
CA ASP A 244 -21.50 17.56 5.35
C ASP A 244 -22.47 17.43 6.55
N ASP A 245 -23.56 18.15 6.51
CA ASP A 245 -24.56 18.14 7.59
C ASP A 245 -25.18 16.74 7.76
N THR A 246 -25.35 16.00 6.66
CA THR A 246 -25.89 14.65 6.69
C THR A 246 -24.94 13.68 7.36
N SER A 247 -23.64 13.70 6.99
CA SER A 247 -22.64 12.83 7.59
C SER A 247 -22.45 13.13 9.09
N ARG A 248 -22.48 14.41 9.50
CA ARG A 248 -22.45 14.82 10.91
C ARG A 248 -23.67 14.34 11.67
N ALA A 249 -24.87 14.45 11.08
CA ALA A 249 -26.11 13.97 11.72
C ALA A 249 -26.08 12.44 11.92
N ILE A 250 -25.59 11.68 10.92
CA ILE A 250 -25.41 10.22 11.04
C ILE A 250 -24.41 9.90 12.14
N ALA A 251 -23.26 10.57 12.16
CA ALA A 251 -22.23 10.38 13.19
C ALA A 251 -22.78 10.65 14.61
N SER A 252 -23.53 11.74 14.79
CA SER A 252 -24.16 12.06 16.07
C SER A 252 -25.08 10.94 16.56
N LYS A 253 -25.93 10.40 15.68
CA LYS A 253 -26.84 9.31 16.02
C LYS A 253 -26.10 8.01 16.36
N LEU A 254 -25.04 7.69 15.64
CA LEU A 254 -24.21 6.54 15.96
C LEU A 254 -23.52 6.69 17.33
N ILE A 255 -22.99 7.88 17.63
CA ILE A 255 -22.36 8.16 18.94
C ILE A 255 -23.37 8.07 20.08
N GLU A 256 -24.58 8.60 19.89
CA GLU A 256 -25.69 8.43 20.87
C GLU A 256 -26.00 6.96 21.10
N PHE A 257 -26.08 6.16 20.05
CA PHE A 257 -26.30 4.72 20.13
C PHE A 257 -25.17 4.01 20.89
N LEU A 258 -23.91 4.30 20.57
CA LEU A 258 -22.75 3.69 21.27
C LEU A 258 -22.77 4.03 22.77
N LYS A 259 -23.04 5.29 23.12
CA LYS A 259 -23.20 5.68 24.54
C LYS A 259 -24.33 4.91 25.24
N TYR A 260 -25.43 4.72 24.54
CA TYR A 260 -26.55 3.95 25.08
C TYR A 260 -26.14 2.49 25.32
N GLU A 261 -25.43 1.85 24.35
CA GLU A 261 -24.96 0.47 24.50
C GLU A 261 -23.98 0.30 25.67
N VAL A 262 -23.07 1.26 25.85
CA VAL A 262 -22.17 1.29 27.02
C VAL A 262 -22.96 1.45 28.31
N SER A 263 -23.94 2.35 28.36
CA SER A 263 -24.78 2.56 29.56
C SER A 263 -25.61 1.34 29.97
N LYS A 264 -25.84 0.42 29.03
CA LYS A 264 -26.53 -0.85 29.27
C LYS A 264 -25.57 -2.03 29.53
N GLY A 265 -24.27 -1.79 29.57
CA GLY A 265 -23.25 -2.80 29.78
C GLY A 265 -23.12 -3.80 28.62
N ARG A 266 -23.61 -3.45 27.41
CA ARG A 266 -23.51 -4.27 26.20
C ARG A 266 -22.23 -4.00 25.40
N LEU A 267 -21.65 -2.84 25.59
CA LEU A 267 -20.31 -2.49 25.11
C LEU A 267 -19.46 -1.99 26.29
N PRO A 268 -18.14 -2.24 26.29
CA PRO A 268 -17.23 -1.64 27.25
C PRO A 268 -17.01 -0.14 26.93
N GLU A 269 -16.48 0.61 27.89
CA GLU A 269 -16.22 2.04 27.73
C GLU A 269 -15.22 2.38 26.63
N ASN A 270 -14.31 1.45 26.28
CA ASN A 270 -13.34 1.59 25.18
C ASN A 270 -13.87 1.08 23.85
N LEU A 271 -15.14 0.74 23.74
CA LEU A 271 -15.88 0.30 22.54
C LEU A 271 -15.36 -0.98 21.85
N LEU A 272 -14.31 -1.65 22.36
CA LEU A 272 -13.58 -2.71 21.66
C LEU A 272 -12.80 -2.18 20.45
N PRO A 273 -11.97 -3.00 19.78
CA PRO A 273 -11.28 -2.55 18.58
C PRO A 273 -12.24 -2.07 17.49
N LEU A 274 -11.98 -0.90 16.95
CA LEU A 274 -12.79 -0.26 15.92
C LEU A 274 -12.19 -0.50 14.53
N GLN A 275 -13.06 -0.60 13.54
CA GLN A 275 -12.71 -0.54 12.13
C GLN A 275 -13.51 0.57 11.47
N SER A 276 -12.88 1.35 10.59
CA SER A 276 -13.54 2.42 9.84
C SER A 276 -13.18 2.35 8.36
N GLY A 277 -14.18 2.53 7.50
CA GLY A 277 -13.97 2.62 6.05
C GLY A 277 -13.47 4.00 5.60
N ILE A 278 -13.34 4.16 4.29
CA ILE A 278 -13.01 5.44 3.64
C ILE A 278 -14.30 6.18 3.29
N GLY A 279 -14.36 7.47 3.56
CA GLY A 279 -15.45 8.35 3.14
C GLY A 279 -15.91 9.35 4.20
N ASN A 280 -16.72 10.31 3.80
CA ASN A 280 -17.16 11.43 4.64
C ASN A 280 -17.95 10.98 5.88
N ILE A 281 -18.80 9.97 5.79
CA ILE A 281 -19.55 9.43 6.94
C ILE A 281 -18.58 8.80 7.95
N ALA A 282 -17.65 7.97 7.48
CA ALA A 282 -16.65 7.33 8.33
C ALA A 282 -15.79 8.38 9.04
N ASN A 283 -15.32 9.39 8.29
CA ASN A 283 -14.53 10.50 8.85
C ASN A 283 -15.32 11.30 9.88
N ALA A 284 -16.62 11.58 9.63
CA ALA A 284 -17.48 12.27 10.59
C ALA A 284 -17.67 11.47 11.90
N VAL A 285 -17.77 10.13 11.81
CA VAL A 285 -17.86 9.28 13.01
C VAL A 285 -16.56 9.33 13.82
N ILE A 286 -15.41 9.14 13.17
CA ILE A 286 -14.10 9.18 13.86
C ILE A 286 -13.83 10.58 14.42
N GLY A 287 -14.10 11.65 13.66
CA GLY A 287 -14.00 13.03 14.13
C GLY A 287 -14.94 13.32 15.33
N GLY A 288 -16.14 12.76 15.31
CA GLY A 288 -17.08 12.86 16.43
C GLY A 288 -16.60 12.10 17.69
N LEU A 289 -15.86 11.00 17.53
CA LEU A 289 -15.22 10.30 18.66
C LEU A 289 -14.03 11.11 19.21
N ALA A 290 -13.30 11.84 18.36
CA ALA A 290 -12.21 12.72 18.76
C ALA A 290 -12.69 13.97 19.50
N SER A 291 -13.85 14.50 19.13
CA SER A 291 -14.41 15.72 19.72
C SER A 291 -14.97 15.47 21.12
N GLY A 292 -14.20 15.58 22.17
CA GLY A 292 -14.52 15.48 23.62
C GLY A 292 -15.96 15.24 24.14
N GLY A 293 -16.98 15.41 23.31
CA GLY A 293 -18.39 15.15 23.62
C GLY A 293 -18.77 13.65 23.67
N ALA A 294 -17.94 12.77 23.11
CA ALA A 294 -18.19 11.34 23.13
C ALA A 294 -17.76 10.68 24.46
N ASN A 295 -16.71 11.18 25.11
CA ASN A 295 -16.11 10.67 26.36
C ASN A 295 -15.61 9.22 26.32
N PHE A 296 -15.36 8.66 25.12
CA PHE A 296 -14.71 7.38 24.99
C PHE A 296 -13.19 7.56 25.09
N LYS A 297 -12.53 6.65 25.79
CA LYS A 297 -11.08 6.69 26.04
C LYS A 297 -10.46 5.32 25.80
N ASN A 298 -9.12 5.32 25.63
CA ASN A 298 -8.35 4.10 25.41
C ASN A 298 -8.89 3.29 24.22
N LEU A 299 -9.33 4.01 23.18
CA LEU A 299 -9.81 3.40 21.95
C LEU A 299 -8.67 2.68 21.25
N LYS A 300 -8.97 1.55 20.66
CA LYS A 300 -8.04 0.80 19.83
C LYS A 300 -8.63 0.62 18.44
N VAL A 301 -7.78 0.70 17.43
CA VAL A 301 -8.21 0.64 16.03
C VAL A 301 -7.45 -0.46 15.31
N TRP A 302 -8.20 -1.32 14.62
CA TRP A 302 -7.69 -2.28 13.66
C TRP A 302 -8.47 -2.09 12.36
N THR A 303 -7.90 -1.34 11.42
CA THR A 303 -8.59 -0.93 10.21
C THR A 303 -7.81 -1.29 8.95
N GLU A 304 -8.42 -1.12 7.79
CA GLU A 304 -7.74 -1.28 6.51
C GLU A 304 -6.86 -0.08 6.19
N VAL A 305 -7.41 1.14 6.35
CA VAL A 305 -6.77 2.39 5.97
C VAL A 305 -6.90 3.43 7.07
N LEU A 306 -5.77 3.97 7.54
CA LEU A 306 -5.76 5.14 8.42
C LEU A 306 -5.87 6.42 7.59
N GLN A 307 -6.75 7.34 8.03
CA GLN A 307 -7.01 8.65 7.43
C GLN A 307 -6.77 9.75 8.46
N ASP A 308 -6.80 11.03 8.04
CA ASP A 308 -6.50 12.19 8.89
C ASP A 308 -7.34 12.24 10.19
N SER A 309 -8.59 11.79 10.14
CA SER A 309 -9.46 11.74 11.33
C SER A 309 -8.89 10.88 12.47
N PHE A 310 -8.05 9.90 12.17
CA PHE A 310 -7.36 9.11 13.20
C PHE A 310 -6.21 9.89 13.85
N LEU A 311 -5.56 10.81 13.12
CA LEU A 311 -4.59 11.73 13.73
C LEU A 311 -5.29 12.64 14.76
N ASP A 312 -6.50 13.14 14.44
CA ASP A 312 -7.29 13.95 15.36
C ASP A 312 -7.68 13.14 16.60
N LEU A 313 -8.04 11.89 16.42
CA LEU A 313 -8.37 10.98 17.51
C LEU A 313 -7.15 10.69 18.39
N PHE A 314 -5.96 10.52 17.78
CA PHE A 314 -4.70 10.33 18.48
C PHE A 314 -4.31 11.57 19.29
N ASP A 315 -4.32 12.76 18.68
CA ASP A 315 -3.95 14.02 19.33
C ASP A 315 -4.94 14.42 20.45
N SER A 316 -6.20 13.94 20.38
CA SER A 316 -7.16 14.12 21.47
C SER A 316 -6.85 13.31 22.73
N GLY A 317 -5.87 12.37 22.64
CA GLY A 317 -5.52 11.45 23.72
C GLY A 317 -6.57 10.36 23.98
N ASN A 318 -7.50 10.15 23.04
CA ASN A 318 -8.56 9.13 23.16
C ASN A 318 -8.18 7.81 22.46
N LEU A 319 -7.21 7.84 21.54
CA LEU A 319 -6.68 6.66 20.83
C LEU A 319 -5.41 6.16 21.50
N ASP A 320 -5.45 4.91 21.94
CA ASP A 320 -4.35 4.22 22.61
C ASP A 320 -3.46 3.44 21.61
N PHE A 321 -4.09 2.84 20.59
CA PHE A 321 -3.40 2.04 19.59
C PHE A 321 -4.15 2.04 18.26
N ALA A 322 -3.39 2.05 17.15
CA ALA A 322 -3.94 1.84 15.81
C ALA A 322 -3.04 0.96 14.96
N THR A 323 -3.63 0.07 14.17
CA THR A 323 -2.95 -0.71 13.13
C THR A 323 -3.76 -0.71 11.83
N ALA A 324 -3.06 -0.74 10.70
CA ALA A 324 -3.69 -0.75 9.38
C ALA A 324 -2.77 -1.37 8.32
N THR A 325 -3.33 -1.71 7.16
CA THR A 325 -2.53 -2.13 6.01
C THR A 325 -1.94 -0.95 5.23
N SER A 326 -2.54 0.24 5.37
CA SER A 326 -2.00 1.47 4.78
C SER A 326 -2.33 2.73 5.59
N ILE A 327 -1.47 3.72 5.47
CA ILE A 327 -1.63 5.07 6.00
C ILE A 327 -1.89 5.99 4.81
N ARG A 328 -3.14 6.43 4.64
CA ARG A 328 -3.54 7.31 3.54
C ARG A 328 -4.01 8.66 4.08
N PHE A 329 -3.07 9.49 4.45
CA PHE A 329 -3.33 10.86 4.86
C PHE A 329 -3.43 11.81 3.66
N SER A 330 -4.06 12.96 3.87
CA SER A 330 -3.92 14.12 2.98
C SER A 330 -2.45 14.61 2.97
N PRO A 331 -2.06 15.48 2.03
CA PRO A 331 -0.72 16.08 2.07
C PRO A 331 -0.41 16.76 3.41
N ASP A 332 -1.36 17.48 3.99
CA ASP A 332 -1.21 18.13 5.29
C ASP A 332 -1.15 17.10 6.43
N GLY A 333 -1.94 16.02 6.34
CA GLY A 333 -1.90 14.90 7.29
C GLY A 333 -0.56 14.19 7.27
N PHE A 334 0.03 13.93 6.10
CA PHE A 334 1.39 13.37 6.03
C PHE A 334 2.44 14.30 6.61
N LYS A 335 2.34 15.62 6.35
CA LYS A 335 3.24 16.58 6.97
C LYS A 335 3.16 16.54 8.49
N ARG A 336 1.93 16.59 9.05
CA ARG A 336 1.68 16.49 10.49
C ARG A 336 2.26 15.19 11.08
N PHE A 337 2.05 14.06 10.40
CA PHE A 337 2.55 12.76 10.82
C PHE A 337 4.08 12.70 10.80
N TYR A 338 4.72 13.22 9.74
CA TYR A 338 6.17 13.22 9.62
C TYR A 338 6.85 14.20 10.59
N ASP A 339 6.23 15.35 10.86
CA ASP A 339 6.74 16.33 11.83
C ASP A 339 6.68 15.79 13.29
N ASN A 340 5.84 14.80 13.56
CA ASN A 340 5.65 14.17 14.87
C ASN A 340 6.10 12.70 14.90
N TRP A 341 7.00 12.32 14.01
CA TRP A 341 7.40 10.94 13.77
C TRP A 341 7.94 10.21 15.00
N GLU A 342 8.60 10.91 15.91
CA GLU A 342 9.23 10.35 17.10
C GLU A 342 8.27 10.24 18.31
N ASN A 343 7.06 10.78 18.20
CA ASN A 343 6.03 10.76 19.25
C ASN A 343 4.94 9.74 18.93
#